data_e1183c837089ad92c9939f2edcbcb7e2
#
_entry.id   e1183c837089ad92c9939f2edcbcb7e2
#
_cell.length_a   1.000
_cell.length_b   1.000
_cell.length_c   1.000
_cell.angle_alpha   90.00
_cell.angle_beta   90.00
_cell.angle_gamma   90.00
#
_symmetry.space_group_name_H-M   'P 1'
#
loop_
_entity.id
_entity.type
_entity.pdbx_description
1 polymer ?
#
loop_
_entity_poly.entity_id
_entity_poly.type
_entity_poly.pdbx_seq_one_letter_code
_entity_poly.pdbx_strand_id
1 'polypeptide(L)'
;MIVRVVIALVAGAVFGVGLTLSGMVDPMRVRGFLDLFGGAWDPTLAFVMAGALLPMAGAWLVQRRLKAPLAAPAFSLPETRSVDGRLLGGAALFGIGWGIAGICPGPALADLALRPMPTVLFVGAMLLGFGLHALTNRER
;
A
#
# COMPACT_ATOMS: atom_id res chain seq x y z
N MET A 1 -4.41 -24.16 7.03
CA MET A 1 -4.73 -22.88 7.70
C MET A 1 -3.52 -22.27 8.40
N ILE A 2 -2.83 -23.01 9.25
CA ILE A 2 -1.67 -22.55 10.05
C ILE A 2 -0.56 -21.93 9.19
N VAL A 3 -0.15 -22.58 8.11
CA VAL A 3 0.91 -22.08 7.22
C VAL A 3 0.60 -20.68 6.66
N ARG A 4 -0.64 -20.42 6.29
CA ARG A 4 -1.06 -19.07 5.79
C ARG A 4 -0.96 -18.02 6.88
N VAL A 5 -1.35 -18.37 8.11
CA VAL A 5 -1.28 -17.46 9.26
C VAL A 5 0.18 -17.14 9.59
N VAL A 6 1.06 -18.15 9.59
CA VAL A 6 2.50 -17.96 9.85
C VAL A 6 3.14 -17.06 8.77
N ILE A 7 2.85 -17.33 7.49
CA ILE A 7 3.35 -16.49 6.39
C ILE A 7 2.86 -15.05 6.54
N ALA A 8 1.58 -14.85 6.87
CA ALA A 8 1.02 -13.51 7.06
C ALA A 8 1.65 -12.77 8.25
N LEU A 9 1.87 -13.46 9.36
CA LEU A 9 2.55 -12.90 10.54
C LEU A 9 3.99 -12.50 10.23
N VAL A 10 4.75 -13.37 9.58
CA VAL A 10 6.15 -13.07 9.19
C VAL A 10 6.20 -11.90 8.22
N ALA A 11 5.36 -11.91 7.18
CA ALA A 11 5.29 -10.81 6.22
C ALA A 11 4.90 -9.49 6.88
N GLY A 12 3.90 -9.52 7.77
CA GLY A 12 3.46 -8.34 8.52
C GLY A 12 4.54 -7.82 9.47
N ALA A 13 5.27 -8.71 10.16
CA ALA A 13 6.38 -8.34 11.02
C ALA A 13 7.53 -7.69 10.24
N VAL A 14 7.96 -8.28 9.11
CA VAL A 14 8.99 -7.72 8.23
C VAL A 14 8.56 -6.35 7.69
N PHE A 15 7.31 -6.21 7.27
CA PHE A 15 6.74 -4.95 6.81
C PHE A 15 6.75 -3.88 7.92
N GLY A 16 6.29 -4.23 9.13
CA GLY A 16 6.26 -3.32 10.28
C GLY A 16 7.64 -2.85 10.70
N VAL A 17 8.63 -3.75 10.74
CA VAL A 17 10.03 -3.40 10.99
C VAL A 17 10.54 -2.46 9.89
N GLY A 18 10.26 -2.74 8.62
CA GLY A 18 10.62 -1.87 7.50
C GLY A 18 10.03 -0.46 7.62
N LEU A 19 8.76 -0.34 7.97
CA LEU A 19 8.08 0.95 8.21
C LEU A 19 8.73 1.75 9.34
N THR A 20 9.09 1.07 10.43
CA THR A 20 9.72 1.72 11.60
C THR A 20 11.12 2.20 11.26
N LEU A 21 11.94 1.36 10.63
CA LEU A 21 13.30 1.69 10.26
C LEU A 21 13.38 2.81 9.20
N SER A 22 12.46 2.82 8.25
CA SER A 22 12.39 3.87 7.22
C SER A 22 11.79 5.17 7.71
N GLY A 23 11.12 5.18 8.88
CA GLY A 23 10.38 6.32 9.40
C GLY A 23 9.11 6.64 8.60
N MET A 24 8.61 5.70 7.77
CA MET A 24 7.42 5.90 6.93
C MET A 24 6.10 5.94 7.71
N VAL A 25 6.13 5.75 9.01
CA VAL A 25 5.01 6.03 9.91
C VAL A 25 4.81 7.54 10.15
N ASP A 26 5.82 8.38 9.80
CA ASP A 26 5.71 9.83 9.91
C ASP A 26 5.20 10.45 8.61
N PRO A 27 4.03 11.13 8.60
CA PRO A 27 3.49 11.81 7.42
C PRO A 27 4.42 12.86 6.82
N MET A 28 5.32 13.43 7.63
CA MET A 28 6.27 14.45 7.18
C MET A 28 7.29 13.89 6.17
N ARG A 29 7.62 12.60 6.26
CA ARG A 29 8.51 11.92 5.31
C ARG A 29 7.89 11.87 3.91
N VAL A 30 6.61 11.51 3.83
CA VAL A 30 5.88 11.44 2.56
C VAL A 30 5.72 12.84 1.96
N ARG A 31 5.37 13.83 2.79
CA ARG A 31 5.25 15.23 2.34
C ARG A 31 6.59 15.80 1.90
N GLY A 32 7.68 15.52 2.62
CA GLY A 32 9.03 15.93 2.24
C GLY A 32 9.48 15.35 0.89
N PHE A 33 9.06 14.12 0.57
CA PHE A 33 9.31 13.55 -0.75
C PHE A 33 8.50 14.25 -1.86
N LEU A 34 7.26 14.65 -1.58
CA LEU A 34 6.39 15.36 -2.53
C LEU A 34 6.75 16.84 -2.70
N ASP A 35 7.53 17.40 -1.78
CA ASP A 35 7.95 18.80 -1.80
C ASP A 35 9.16 19.02 -2.74
N LEU A 36 8.94 18.80 -4.05
CA LEU A 36 9.98 18.91 -5.07
C LEU A 36 10.52 20.34 -5.26
N PHE A 37 9.77 21.37 -4.84
CA PHE A 37 10.08 22.77 -5.07
C PHE A 37 10.33 23.58 -3.79
N GLY A 38 10.07 23.01 -2.60
CA GLY A 38 10.20 23.71 -1.32
C GLY A 38 11.62 23.76 -0.75
N GLY A 39 12.61 23.18 -1.42
CA GLY A 39 14.03 23.26 -1.04
C GLY A 39 14.50 22.30 0.06
N ALA A 40 13.59 21.47 0.61
CA ALA A 40 13.90 20.45 1.63
C ALA A 40 13.46 19.05 1.19
N TRP A 41 13.73 18.69 -0.06
CA TRP A 41 13.31 17.40 -0.62
C TRP A 41 13.98 16.21 0.10
N ASP A 42 13.16 15.26 0.56
CA ASP A 42 13.60 14.03 1.23
C ASP A 42 13.49 12.81 0.28
N PRO A 43 14.61 12.25 -0.21
CA PRO A 43 14.59 11.12 -1.13
C PRO A 43 14.29 9.77 -0.45
N THR A 44 14.07 9.72 0.85
CA THR A 44 13.91 8.46 1.62
C THR A 44 12.82 7.57 1.03
N LEU A 45 11.69 8.14 0.61
CA LEU A 45 10.59 7.37 0.01
C LEU A 45 11.00 6.72 -1.31
N ALA A 46 11.85 7.37 -2.13
CA ALA A 46 12.36 6.75 -3.36
C ALA A 46 13.17 5.49 -3.08
N PHE A 47 14.02 5.50 -2.05
CA PHE A 47 14.78 4.31 -1.64
C PHE A 47 13.88 3.21 -1.10
N VAL A 48 12.85 3.55 -0.32
CA VAL A 48 11.85 2.58 0.18
C VAL A 48 11.11 1.94 -0.99
N MET A 49 10.66 2.73 -1.96
CA MET A 49 9.98 2.22 -3.16
C MET A 49 10.90 1.32 -4.00
N ALA A 50 12.15 1.73 -4.23
CA ALA A 50 13.12 0.91 -4.94
C ALA A 50 13.39 -0.41 -4.20
N GLY A 51 13.55 -0.35 -2.87
CA GLY A 51 13.72 -1.52 -2.02
C GLY A 51 12.53 -2.48 -2.03
N ALA A 52 11.31 -1.99 -2.28
CA ALA A 52 10.12 -2.81 -2.45
C ALA A 52 10.00 -3.40 -3.88
N LEU A 53 10.31 -2.60 -4.89
CA LEU A 53 10.17 -3.00 -6.29
C LEU A 53 11.18 -4.08 -6.71
N LEU A 54 12.42 -4.03 -6.22
CA LEU A 54 13.47 -5.00 -6.58
C LEU A 54 13.12 -6.43 -6.14
N PRO A 55 12.79 -6.71 -4.86
CA PRO A 55 12.35 -8.04 -4.44
C PRO A 55 11.06 -8.48 -5.13
N MET A 56 10.12 -7.54 -5.37
CA MET A 56 8.87 -7.85 -6.06
C MET A 56 9.11 -8.26 -7.51
N ALA A 57 10.00 -7.58 -8.23
CA ALA A 57 10.39 -7.98 -9.59
C ALA A 57 11.02 -9.39 -9.60
N GLY A 58 11.88 -9.69 -8.61
CA GLY A 58 12.42 -11.03 -8.41
C GLY A 58 11.33 -12.07 -8.13
N ALA A 59 10.38 -11.75 -7.26
CA ALA A 59 9.24 -12.62 -6.95
C ALA A 59 8.38 -12.92 -8.18
N TRP A 60 8.15 -11.94 -9.06
CA TRP A 60 7.44 -12.11 -10.32
C TRP A 60 8.18 -13.07 -11.29
N LEU A 61 9.51 -12.98 -11.37
CA LEU A 61 10.31 -13.89 -12.18
C LEU A 61 10.24 -15.32 -11.65
N VAL A 62 10.31 -15.50 -10.34
CA VAL A 62 10.16 -16.81 -9.69
C VAL A 62 8.72 -17.35 -9.86
N GLN A 63 7.71 -16.51 -9.68
CA GLN A 63 6.29 -16.88 -9.84
C GLN A 63 6.02 -17.47 -11.22
N ARG A 64 6.59 -16.90 -12.29
CA ARG A 64 6.44 -17.42 -13.67
C ARG A 64 6.98 -18.83 -13.86
N ARG A 65 7.89 -19.30 -13.00
CA ARG A 65 8.47 -20.64 -13.04
C ARG A 65 7.75 -21.63 -12.11
N LEU A 66 6.91 -21.14 -11.20
CA LEU A 66 6.19 -21.98 -10.25
C LEU A 66 4.81 -22.36 -10.80
N LYS A 67 4.42 -23.62 -10.63
CA LYS A 67 3.09 -24.13 -11.03
C LYS A 67 1.99 -23.71 -10.07
N ALA A 68 2.31 -23.52 -8.77
CA ALA A 68 1.39 -23.11 -7.74
C ALA A 68 2.14 -22.37 -6.62
N PRO A 69 1.47 -21.50 -5.81
CA PRO A 69 2.05 -20.88 -4.64
C PRO A 69 2.21 -21.88 -3.49
N LEU A 70 3.09 -21.57 -2.52
CA LEU A 70 3.40 -22.45 -1.38
C LEU A 70 2.18 -22.75 -0.47
N ALA A 71 1.23 -21.84 -0.39
CA ALA A 71 0.12 -21.92 0.57
C ALA A 71 -1.27 -21.92 -0.09
N ALA A 72 -1.36 -22.08 -1.41
CA ALA A 72 -2.62 -22.13 -2.14
C ALA A 72 -2.52 -23.07 -3.35
N PRO A 73 -3.65 -23.62 -3.84
CA PRO A 73 -3.64 -24.54 -4.97
C PRO A 73 -3.32 -23.87 -6.32
N ALA A 74 -3.59 -22.57 -6.44
CA ALA A 74 -3.36 -21.81 -7.67
C ALA A 74 -3.03 -20.35 -7.37
N PHE A 75 -2.36 -19.68 -8.33
CA PHE A 75 -2.16 -18.25 -8.29
C PHE A 75 -3.46 -17.54 -8.67
N SER A 76 -3.88 -16.56 -7.86
CA SER A 76 -4.98 -15.65 -8.18
C SER A 76 -4.37 -14.34 -8.68
N LEU A 77 -4.19 -14.24 -9.99
CA LEU A 77 -3.63 -13.05 -10.64
C LEU A 77 -4.75 -12.26 -11.31
N PRO A 78 -4.65 -10.92 -11.36
CA PRO A 78 -5.62 -10.11 -12.10
C PRO A 78 -5.61 -10.48 -13.58
N GLU A 79 -6.78 -10.76 -14.15
CA GLU A 79 -6.94 -11.06 -15.57
C GLU A 79 -6.95 -9.80 -16.45
N THR A 80 -7.32 -8.67 -15.86
CA THR A 80 -7.46 -7.39 -16.56
C THR A 80 -6.10 -6.81 -16.90
N ARG A 81 -5.79 -6.74 -18.18
CA ARG A 81 -4.58 -6.11 -18.73
C ARG A 81 -4.85 -4.73 -19.33
N SER A 82 -6.09 -4.33 -19.45
CA SER A 82 -6.48 -3.05 -20.05
C SER A 82 -6.52 -1.94 -19.00
N VAL A 83 -5.84 -0.85 -19.31
CA VAL A 83 -5.97 0.40 -18.55
C VAL A 83 -7.23 1.09 -19.04
N ASP A 84 -8.26 1.13 -18.21
CA ASP A 84 -9.51 1.79 -18.52
C ASP A 84 -9.65 3.13 -17.79
N GLY A 85 -10.66 3.92 -18.17
CA GLY A 85 -10.90 5.24 -17.57
C GLY A 85 -11.21 5.19 -16.08
N ARG A 86 -11.77 4.07 -15.58
CA ARG A 86 -12.06 3.88 -14.15
C ARG A 86 -10.79 3.70 -13.33
N LEU A 87 -9.84 2.91 -13.86
CA LEU A 87 -8.55 2.71 -13.24
C LEU A 87 -7.77 4.04 -13.16
N LEU A 88 -7.77 4.81 -14.26
CA LEU A 88 -7.13 6.13 -14.31
C LEU A 88 -7.78 7.12 -13.33
N GLY A 89 -9.11 7.18 -13.31
CA GLY A 89 -9.85 8.05 -12.38
C GLY A 89 -9.60 7.67 -10.92
N GLY A 90 -9.63 6.37 -10.60
CA GLY A 90 -9.33 5.86 -9.26
C GLY A 90 -7.88 6.15 -8.83
N ALA A 91 -6.92 5.97 -9.73
CA ALA A 91 -5.52 6.29 -9.47
C ALA A 91 -5.30 7.78 -9.23
N ALA A 92 -5.95 8.65 -10.01
CA ALA A 92 -5.89 10.10 -9.83
C ALA A 92 -6.50 10.53 -8.48
N LEU A 93 -7.68 10.02 -8.12
CA LEU A 93 -8.32 10.30 -6.83
C LEU A 93 -7.46 9.82 -5.66
N PHE A 94 -6.90 8.62 -5.77
CA PHE A 94 -5.99 8.07 -4.77
C PHE A 94 -4.75 8.96 -4.63
N GLY A 95 -4.13 9.36 -5.75
CA GLY A 95 -2.93 10.20 -5.74
C GLY A 95 -3.17 11.57 -5.10
N ILE A 96 -4.31 12.22 -5.40
CA ILE A 96 -4.71 13.48 -4.78
C ILE A 96 -4.92 13.31 -3.28
N GLY A 97 -5.69 12.31 -2.87
CA GLY A 97 -5.94 12.03 -1.45
C GLY A 97 -4.66 11.70 -0.67
N TRP A 98 -3.79 10.89 -1.25
CA TRP A 98 -2.49 10.55 -0.68
C TRP A 98 -1.56 11.76 -0.57
N GLY A 99 -1.50 12.60 -1.61
CA GLY A 99 -0.68 13.82 -1.61
C GLY A 99 -1.12 14.82 -0.53
N ILE A 100 -2.44 14.99 -0.32
CA ILE A 100 -2.98 15.86 0.73
C ILE A 100 -2.74 15.29 2.13
N ALA A 101 -3.03 14.00 2.32
CA ALA A 101 -2.92 13.36 3.62
C ALA A 101 -1.47 13.15 4.06
N GLY A 102 -0.57 12.81 3.13
CA GLY A 102 0.81 12.45 3.41
C GLY A 102 0.95 11.11 4.14
N ILE A 103 -0.10 10.27 4.17
CA ILE A 103 -0.13 9.00 4.90
C ILE A 103 -0.49 7.88 3.93
N CYS A 104 0.33 6.80 3.93
CA CYS A 104 -0.02 5.59 3.20
C CYS A 104 -1.01 4.73 4.01
N PRO A 105 -1.93 4.01 3.34
CA PRO A 105 -2.91 3.15 4.04
C PRO A 105 -2.30 2.11 4.97
N GLY A 106 -1.17 1.50 4.61
CA GLY A 106 -0.48 0.51 5.45
C GLY A 106 0.06 1.10 6.76
N PRO A 107 0.92 2.13 6.72
CA PRO A 107 1.34 2.88 7.90
C PRO A 107 0.18 3.43 8.72
N ALA A 108 -0.91 3.88 8.09
CA ALA A 108 -2.08 4.35 8.82
C ALA A 108 -2.66 3.28 9.76
N LEU A 109 -2.71 2.02 9.33
CA LEU A 109 -3.17 0.93 10.19
C LEU A 109 -2.23 0.67 11.37
N ALA A 110 -0.91 0.80 11.17
CA ALA A 110 0.07 0.68 12.25
C ALA A 110 -0.01 1.88 13.22
N ASP A 111 -0.23 3.08 12.71
CA ASP A 111 -0.34 4.31 13.49
C ASP A 111 -1.63 4.40 14.34
N LEU A 112 -2.65 3.55 14.08
CA LEU A 112 -3.82 3.47 14.96
C LEU A 112 -3.45 3.18 16.41
N ALA A 113 -2.37 2.42 16.64
CA ALA A 113 -1.86 2.12 17.97
C ALA A 113 -1.02 3.26 18.57
N LEU A 114 -0.38 4.09 17.73
CA LEU A 114 0.58 5.10 18.14
C LEU A 114 -0.04 6.51 18.23
N ARG A 115 -0.90 6.85 17.28
CA ARG A 115 -1.53 8.18 17.13
C ARG A 115 -3.01 8.04 16.76
N PRO A 116 -3.87 7.60 17.70
CA PRO A 116 -5.23 7.16 17.37
C PRO A 116 -6.10 8.26 16.74
N MET A 117 -6.06 9.52 17.24
CA MET A 117 -6.98 10.57 16.80
C MET A 117 -6.89 10.94 15.31
N PRO A 118 -5.74 11.38 14.75
CA PRO A 118 -5.66 11.72 13.32
C PRO A 118 -5.82 10.50 12.43
N THR A 119 -5.33 9.34 12.89
CA THR A 119 -5.33 8.11 12.10
C THR A 119 -6.72 7.48 11.99
N VAL A 120 -7.55 7.56 13.03
CA VAL A 120 -8.95 7.09 13.00
C VAL A 120 -9.76 7.87 11.96
N LEU A 121 -9.56 9.19 11.86
CA LEU A 121 -10.25 9.99 10.84
C LEU A 121 -9.83 9.57 9.42
N PHE A 122 -8.54 9.36 9.19
CA PHE A 122 -8.04 8.91 7.90
C PHE A 122 -8.57 7.52 7.53
N VAL A 123 -8.45 6.54 8.43
CA VAL A 123 -8.94 5.18 8.21
C VAL A 123 -10.46 5.16 8.06
N GLY A 124 -11.19 5.96 8.83
CA GLY A 124 -12.64 6.12 8.71
C GLY A 124 -13.04 6.65 7.33
N ALA A 125 -12.37 7.69 6.82
CA ALA A 125 -12.60 8.23 5.48
C ALA A 125 -12.26 7.20 4.39
N MET A 126 -11.20 6.44 4.56
CA MET A 126 -10.82 5.34 3.66
C MET A 126 -11.88 4.25 3.60
N LEU A 127 -12.39 3.81 4.76
CA LEU A 127 -13.46 2.80 4.82
C LEU A 127 -14.78 3.30 4.22
N LEU A 128 -15.12 4.57 4.44
CA LEU A 128 -16.27 5.21 3.79
C LEU A 128 -16.10 5.23 2.27
N GLY A 129 -14.92 5.56 1.75
CA GLY A 129 -14.61 5.53 0.32
C GLY A 129 -14.78 4.12 -0.28
N PHE A 130 -14.28 3.09 0.41
CA PHE A 130 -14.50 1.70 -0.01
C PHE A 130 -15.97 1.29 0.03
N GLY A 131 -16.70 1.71 1.06
CA GLY A 131 -18.15 1.45 1.17
C GLY A 131 -18.94 2.09 0.03
N LEU A 132 -18.69 3.36 -0.25
CA LEU A 132 -19.32 4.07 -1.37
C LEU A 132 -19.02 3.41 -2.72
N HIS A 133 -17.76 3.03 -2.94
CA HIS A 133 -17.36 2.31 -4.16
C HIS A 133 -18.08 0.97 -4.28
N ALA A 134 -18.16 0.20 -3.20
CA ALA A 134 -18.85 -1.09 -3.18
C ALA A 134 -20.36 -0.96 -3.46
N LEU A 135 -21.00 0.09 -2.92
CA LEU A 135 -22.41 0.37 -3.17
C LEU A 135 -22.66 0.75 -4.64
N THR A 136 -21.81 1.62 -5.20
CA THR A 136 -21.94 2.09 -6.60
C THR A 136 -21.69 0.97 -7.62
N ASN A 137 -20.83 -0.01 -7.29
CA ASN A 137 -20.52 -1.14 -8.18
C ASN A 137 -21.41 -2.38 -7.96
N ARG A 138 -22.27 -2.39 -6.96
CA ARG A 138 -23.19 -3.49 -6.67
C ARG A 138 -24.36 -3.59 -7.66
N GLU A 139 -24.59 -2.51 -8.40
CA GLU A 139 -25.70 -2.41 -9.37
C GLU A 139 -25.29 -2.78 -10.82
N ARG A 140 -24.10 -3.37 -10.99
CA ARG A 140 -23.60 -3.83 -12.30
C ARG A 140 -23.02 -5.24 -12.21
#